data_72fbc89cb39719f79efd1f459fe3821e
#
_entry.id   72fbc89cb39719f79efd1f459fe3821e
#
_cell.length_a   1.000
_cell.length_b   1.000
_cell.length_c   1.000
_cell.angle_alpha   90.00
_cell.angle_beta   90.00
_cell.angle_gamma   90.00
#
_symmetry.space_group_name_H-M   'P 1'
#
loop_
_entity.id
_entity.type
_entity.pdbx_description
1 polymer ?
#
loop_
_entity_poly.entity_id
_entity_poly.type
_entity_poly.pdbx_seq_one_letter_code
_entity_poly.pdbx_strand_id
1 'polypeptide(L)'
;MKRLISIAVAILAVCLGLAVWSENLQKSQGDTGDNTLNLFNWGDYIDPALISKFEKQTGYHVNQETFDSNEAMFTKIQQGGTSYDLTVPSDYMIEKMKKANLLLPLDKSKLRGMQHMDPRLINKEFDPNNKYSIPYFWGTLGIIYNDKFVNASEVQHWNQLWNPKFKDSIMLIDSARDVFAPALISLGKSVNETNPQTLAVAKAKLDQLSPNVKAVVADEIKMYMAENEAKIAV
;
A
#
# COMPACT_ATOMS: atom_id res chain seq x y z
N MET A 1 -38.74 8.88 -41.07
CA MET A 1 -38.38 7.49 -40.68
C MET A 1 -36.96 7.09 -41.11
N LYS A 2 -36.58 7.17 -42.42
CA LYS A 2 -35.22 6.76 -42.87
C LYS A 2 -34.05 7.47 -42.14
N ARG A 3 -34.12 8.79 -41.89
CA ARG A 3 -33.06 9.54 -41.14
C ARG A 3 -32.94 9.11 -39.66
N LEU A 4 -34.05 8.81 -39.01
CA LEU A 4 -34.05 8.32 -37.63
C LEU A 4 -33.40 6.90 -37.50
N ILE A 5 -33.69 6.04 -38.47
CA ILE A 5 -33.08 4.70 -38.54
C ILE A 5 -31.57 4.82 -38.80
N SER A 6 -31.12 5.71 -39.69
CA SER A 6 -29.68 5.91 -39.92
C SER A 6 -28.95 6.44 -38.70
N ILE A 7 -29.55 7.34 -37.91
CA ILE A 7 -28.97 7.85 -36.67
C ILE A 7 -28.92 6.74 -35.63
N ALA A 8 -29.96 5.94 -35.48
CA ALA A 8 -29.96 4.81 -34.53
C ALA A 8 -28.89 3.77 -34.87
N VAL A 9 -28.70 3.43 -36.14
CA VAL A 9 -27.65 2.52 -36.62
C VAL A 9 -26.27 3.10 -36.37
N ALA A 10 -26.06 4.39 -36.58
CA ALA A 10 -24.77 5.04 -36.30
C ALA A 10 -24.44 5.03 -34.79
N ILE A 11 -25.42 5.30 -33.91
CA ILE A 11 -25.25 5.22 -32.46
C ILE A 11 -24.91 3.78 -32.01
N LEU A 12 -25.62 2.80 -32.54
CA LEU A 12 -25.35 1.39 -32.25
C LEU A 12 -23.94 0.96 -32.68
N ALA A 13 -23.47 1.40 -33.85
CA ALA A 13 -22.13 1.12 -34.34
C ALA A 13 -21.05 1.78 -33.45
N VAL A 14 -21.26 2.99 -32.98
CA VAL A 14 -20.36 3.69 -32.04
C VAL A 14 -20.35 2.97 -30.68
N CYS A 15 -21.51 2.58 -30.16
CA CYS A 15 -21.57 1.83 -28.88
C CYS A 15 -20.89 0.46 -28.97
N LEU A 16 -21.05 -0.26 -30.09
CA LEU A 16 -20.34 -1.51 -30.33
C LEU A 16 -18.83 -1.28 -30.49
N GLY A 17 -18.41 -0.25 -31.19
CA GLY A 17 -17.00 0.12 -31.31
C GLY A 17 -16.37 0.46 -29.96
N LEU A 18 -17.08 1.22 -29.10
CA LEU A 18 -16.64 1.54 -27.74
C LEU A 18 -16.59 0.29 -26.84
N ALA A 19 -17.55 -0.62 -26.96
CA ALA A 19 -17.56 -1.87 -26.20
C ALA A 19 -16.37 -2.76 -26.58
N VAL A 20 -16.11 -2.96 -27.88
CA VAL A 20 -14.94 -3.71 -28.36
C VAL A 20 -13.63 -3.03 -27.97
N TRP A 21 -13.60 -1.70 -28.02
CA TRP A 21 -12.42 -0.93 -27.59
C TRP A 21 -12.18 -1.04 -26.08
N SER A 22 -13.25 -1.00 -25.26
CA SER A 22 -13.15 -1.20 -23.81
C SER A 22 -12.71 -2.64 -23.47
N GLU A 23 -13.19 -3.66 -24.18
CA GLU A 23 -12.72 -5.05 -23.99
C GLU A 23 -11.25 -5.22 -24.38
N ASN A 24 -10.80 -4.55 -25.45
CA ASN A 24 -9.38 -4.57 -25.84
C ASN A 24 -8.50 -3.79 -24.85
N LEU A 25 -8.97 -2.70 -24.26
CA LEU A 25 -8.29 -1.99 -23.17
C LEU A 25 -8.20 -2.85 -21.91
N GLN A 26 -9.25 -3.56 -21.54
CA GLN A 26 -9.21 -4.52 -20.42
C GLN A 26 -8.24 -5.69 -20.67
N LYS A 27 -8.14 -6.18 -21.90
CA LYS A 27 -7.16 -7.22 -22.28
C LYS A 27 -5.73 -6.69 -22.29
N SER A 28 -5.49 -5.41 -22.44
CA SER A 28 -4.15 -4.81 -22.43
C SER A 28 -3.66 -4.45 -21.02
N GLN A 29 -4.50 -4.54 -20.00
CA GLN A 29 -4.15 -4.22 -18.59
C GLN A 29 -3.66 -5.43 -17.77
N GLY A 30 -3.53 -6.59 -18.34
CA GLY A 30 -2.87 -7.75 -17.74
C GLY A 30 -2.41 -8.63 -18.88
N ASP A 31 -1.11 -8.72 -19.07
CA ASP A 31 -0.56 -9.74 -19.96
C ASP A 31 -0.92 -11.11 -19.36
N THR A 32 -1.89 -11.78 -19.97
CA THR A 32 -2.37 -13.11 -19.57
C THR A 32 -1.61 -14.23 -20.31
N GLY A 33 -0.38 -13.94 -20.73
CA GLY A 33 0.50 -14.97 -21.29
C GLY A 33 0.74 -16.08 -20.28
N ASP A 34 0.76 -17.33 -20.71
CA ASP A 34 0.98 -18.52 -19.85
C ASP A 34 2.25 -18.41 -18.96
N ASN A 35 3.16 -17.48 -19.28
CA ASN A 35 4.43 -17.25 -18.58
C ASN A 35 4.54 -15.83 -18.00
N THR A 36 3.45 -15.14 -17.69
CA THR A 36 3.47 -13.83 -17.06
C THR A 36 3.06 -13.92 -15.60
N LEU A 37 3.82 -13.24 -14.74
CA LEU A 37 3.52 -13.06 -13.31
C LEU A 37 3.14 -11.59 -13.05
N ASN A 38 1.89 -11.35 -12.70
CA ASN A 38 1.38 -10.02 -12.36
C ASN A 38 1.62 -9.74 -10.87
N LEU A 39 2.61 -8.91 -10.58
CA LEU A 39 3.01 -8.51 -9.22
C LEU A 39 2.46 -7.13 -8.89
N PHE A 40 1.66 -7.01 -7.84
CA PHE A 40 1.17 -5.74 -7.31
C PHE A 40 1.89 -5.41 -6.00
N ASN A 41 2.81 -4.44 -6.03
CA ASN A 41 3.77 -4.20 -4.96
C ASN A 41 3.84 -2.71 -4.59
N TRP A 42 4.56 -2.40 -3.53
CA TRP A 42 4.97 -1.03 -3.21
C TRP A 42 6.05 -0.55 -4.19
N GLY A 43 6.15 0.78 -4.36
CA GLY A 43 7.04 1.38 -5.34
C GLY A 43 8.50 0.96 -5.20
N ASP A 44 9.07 1.11 -4.01
CA ASP A 44 10.50 0.90 -3.74
C ASP A 44 10.81 -0.44 -3.02
N TYR A 45 9.95 -1.46 -3.16
CA TYR A 45 10.08 -2.70 -2.39
C TYR A 45 10.88 -3.81 -3.08
N ILE A 46 11.30 -3.64 -4.32
CA ILE A 46 12.08 -4.66 -5.03
C ILE A 46 13.11 -3.99 -5.96
N ASP A 47 14.35 -4.49 -5.91
CA ASP A 47 15.38 -4.08 -6.85
C ASP A 47 15.04 -4.63 -8.26
N PRO A 48 14.95 -3.79 -9.30
CA PRO A 48 14.71 -4.22 -10.67
C PRO A 48 15.70 -5.29 -11.18
N ALA A 49 16.93 -5.30 -10.65
CA ALA A 49 17.90 -6.31 -10.98
C ALA A 49 17.50 -7.71 -10.51
N LEU A 50 16.73 -7.80 -9.40
CA LEU A 50 16.20 -9.08 -8.91
C LEU A 50 15.07 -9.59 -9.80
N ILE A 51 14.21 -8.71 -10.31
CA ILE A 51 13.19 -9.06 -11.31
C ILE A 51 13.86 -9.61 -12.55
N SER A 52 14.82 -8.87 -13.12
CA SER A 52 15.54 -9.30 -14.31
C SER A 52 16.28 -10.65 -14.12
N LYS A 53 16.80 -10.88 -12.92
CA LYS A 53 17.43 -12.16 -12.58
C LYS A 53 16.41 -13.29 -12.51
N PHE A 54 15.25 -13.05 -11.89
CA PHE A 54 14.17 -14.03 -11.83
C PHE A 54 13.67 -14.41 -13.23
N GLU A 55 13.40 -13.43 -14.09
CA GLU A 55 12.96 -13.63 -15.46
C GLU A 55 13.96 -14.50 -16.25
N LYS A 56 15.26 -14.19 -16.15
CA LYS A 56 16.33 -14.97 -16.82
C LYS A 56 16.42 -16.41 -16.30
N GLN A 57 16.16 -16.62 -15.01
CA GLN A 57 16.28 -17.95 -14.40
C GLN A 57 15.05 -18.83 -14.62
N THR A 58 13.89 -18.25 -14.75
CA THR A 58 12.61 -18.98 -14.78
C THR A 58 11.95 -19.00 -16.15
N GLY A 59 12.26 -18.02 -17.01
CA GLY A 59 11.55 -17.80 -18.27
C GLY A 59 10.18 -17.13 -18.10
N TYR A 60 9.79 -16.77 -16.87
CA TYR A 60 8.60 -15.97 -16.63
C TYR A 60 8.90 -14.49 -16.85
N HIS A 61 7.94 -13.75 -17.38
CA HIS A 61 7.96 -12.30 -17.43
C HIS A 61 7.21 -11.74 -16.19
N VAL A 62 7.77 -10.72 -15.54
CA VAL A 62 7.14 -10.07 -14.38
C VAL A 62 6.54 -8.73 -14.81
N ASN A 63 5.22 -8.68 -14.81
CA ASN A 63 4.48 -7.42 -14.97
C ASN A 63 4.26 -6.81 -13.60
N GLN A 64 5.08 -5.82 -13.21
CA GLN A 64 4.96 -5.13 -11.93
C GLN A 64 4.10 -3.90 -12.06
N GLU A 65 3.09 -3.83 -11.22
CA GLU A 65 2.31 -2.62 -10.94
C GLU A 65 2.54 -2.19 -9.50
N THR A 66 2.49 -0.87 -9.23
CA THR A 66 2.73 -0.33 -7.88
C THR A 66 1.49 0.31 -7.29
N PHE A 67 1.45 0.38 -5.96
CA PHE A 67 0.45 1.10 -5.18
C PHE A 67 1.11 1.89 -4.04
N ASP A 68 0.43 2.95 -3.60
CA ASP A 68 0.93 3.88 -2.60
C ASP A 68 0.30 3.67 -1.23
N SER A 69 -0.84 2.97 -1.16
CA SER A 69 -1.50 2.63 0.12
C SER A 69 -2.18 1.27 0.07
N ASN A 70 -2.28 0.60 1.23
CA ASN A 70 -3.04 -0.65 1.37
C ASN A 70 -4.50 -0.50 0.98
N GLU A 71 -5.09 0.66 1.24
CA GLU A 71 -6.48 0.97 0.96
C GLU A 71 -6.75 1.07 -0.54
N ALA A 72 -5.86 1.72 -1.28
CA ALA A 72 -5.93 1.81 -2.74
C ALA A 72 -5.75 0.42 -3.37
N MET A 73 -4.75 -0.33 -2.93
CA MET A 73 -4.49 -1.71 -3.36
C MET A 73 -5.71 -2.61 -3.13
N PHE A 74 -6.28 -2.60 -1.92
CA PHE A 74 -7.46 -3.39 -1.56
C PHE A 74 -8.65 -3.03 -2.45
N THR A 75 -8.91 -1.73 -2.63
CA THR A 75 -10.03 -1.25 -3.45
C THR A 75 -9.89 -1.72 -4.90
N LYS A 76 -8.69 -1.61 -5.48
CA LYS A 76 -8.41 -2.03 -6.84
C LYS A 76 -8.61 -3.54 -7.03
N ILE A 77 -8.08 -4.36 -6.12
CA ILE A 77 -8.27 -5.82 -6.16
C ILE A 77 -9.77 -6.18 -6.00
N GLN A 78 -10.48 -5.51 -5.08
CA GLN A 78 -11.90 -5.76 -4.84
C GLN A 78 -12.79 -5.39 -6.02
N GLN A 79 -12.46 -4.32 -6.74
CA GLN A 79 -13.18 -3.91 -7.95
C GLN A 79 -13.03 -4.92 -9.10
N GLY A 80 -11.96 -5.71 -9.08
CA GLY A 80 -11.65 -6.63 -10.18
C GLY A 80 -11.19 -5.90 -11.45
N GLY A 81 -11.20 -6.62 -12.57
CA GLY A 81 -10.78 -6.08 -13.87
C GLY A 81 -9.29 -6.31 -14.17
N THR A 82 -8.43 -6.41 -13.17
CA THR A 82 -7.04 -6.85 -13.30
C THR A 82 -6.82 -8.09 -12.46
N SER A 83 -6.19 -9.10 -13.02
CA SER A 83 -5.81 -10.32 -12.29
C SER A 83 -4.38 -10.17 -11.79
N TYR A 84 -4.19 -10.17 -10.48
CA TYR A 84 -2.88 -10.20 -9.85
C TYR A 84 -2.59 -11.60 -9.30
N ASP A 85 -1.38 -12.10 -9.55
CA ASP A 85 -0.91 -13.38 -9.03
C ASP A 85 -0.36 -13.21 -7.60
N LEU A 86 0.33 -12.09 -7.36
CA LEU A 86 0.92 -11.75 -6.08
C LEU A 86 0.65 -10.28 -5.72
N THR A 87 0.38 -10.03 -4.44
CA THR A 87 0.38 -8.68 -3.87
C THR A 87 1.10 -8.67 -2.52
N VAL A 88 1.60 -7.52 -2.11
CA VAL A 88 2.40 -7.33 -0.89
C VAL A 88 1.68 -6.40 0.10
N PRO A 89 0.58 -6.85 0.73
CA PRO A 89 -0.15 -6.08 1.73
C PRO A 89 0.56 -6.07 3.08
N SER A 90 0.25 -5.06 3.90
CA SER A 90 0.58 -5.09 5.33
C SER A 90 -0.28 -6.12 6.07
N ASP A 91 0.17 -6.52 7.26
CA ASP A 91 -0.46 -7.56 8.09
C ASP A 91 -1.96 -7.34 8.35
N TYR A 92 -2.36 -6.12 8.73
CA TYR A 92 -3.77 -5.78 8.96
C TYR A 92 -4.62 -5.88 7.69
N MET A 93 -4.02 -5.62 6.54
CA MET A 93 -4.71 -5.71 5.26
C MET A 93 -4.86 -7.16 4.81
N ILE A 94 -3.91 -8.04 5.14
CA ILE A 94 -4.04 -9.49 4.93
C ILE A 94 -5.31 -10.01 5.65
N GLU A 95 -5.52 -9.60 6.91
CA GLU A 95 -6.72 -9.99 7.65
C GLU A 95 -8.00 -9.51 6.96
N LYS A 96 -8.03 -8.27 6.48
CA LYS A 96 -9.16 -7.70 5.74
C LYS A 96 -9.40 -8.43 4.41
N MET A 97 -8.35 -8.73 3.67
CA MET A 97 -8.44 -9.45 2.39
C MET A 97 -8.92 -10.89 2.59
N LYS A 98 -8.51 -11.58 3.66
CA LYS A 98 -9.03 -12.91 4.04
C LYS A 98 -10.54 -12.85 4.29
N LYS A 99 -11.01 -11.89 5.08
CA LYS A 99 -12.45 -11.69 5.36
C LYS A 99 -13.26 -11.40 4.09
N ALA A 100 -12.64 -10.75 3.11
CA ALA A 100 -13.23 -10.46 1.80
C ALA A 100 -13.09 -11.61 0.77
N ASN A 101 -12.46 -12.74 1.14
CA ASN A 101 -12.18 -13.89 0.26
C ASN A 101 -11.37 -13.52 -1.00
N LEU A 102 -10.42 -12.60 -0.87
CA LEU A 102 -9.57 -12.12 -1.97
C LEU A 102 -8.22 -12.84 -2.05
N LEU A 103 -7.94 -13.77 -1.15
CA LEU A 103 -6.66 -14.49 -1.09
C LEU A 103 -6.87 -15.99 -1.31
N LEU A 104 -5.98 -16.59 -2.08
CA LEU A 104 -5.90 -18.03 -2.26
C LEU A 104 -4.94 -18.65 -1.24
N PRO A 105 -5.25 -19.85 -0.71
CA PRO A 105 -4.34 -20.56 0.17
C PRO A 105 -3.04 -20.92 -0.56
N LEU A 106 -1.91 -20.78 0.14
CA LEU A 106 -0.61 -21.17 -0.36
C LEU A 106 -0.42 -22.69 -0.33
N ASP A 107 0.06 -23.27 -1.42
CA ASP A 107 0.52 -24.65 -1.46
C ASP A 107 1.96 -24.72 -0.89
N LYS A 108 2.05 -25.01 0.40
CA LYS A 108 3.34 -25.06 1.10
C LYS A 108 4.30 -26.11 0.60
N SER A 109 3.80 -27.17 -0.04
CA SER A 109 4.65 -28.22 -0.61
C SER A 109 5.52 -27.71 -1.76
N LYS A 110 5.09 -26.63 -2.41
CA LYS A 110 5.80 -25.96 -3.51
C LYS A 110 6.71 -24.82 -3.06
N LEU A 111 6.58 -24.38 -1.79
CA LEU A 111 7.37 -23.28 -1.28
C LEU A 111 8.76 -23.77 -0.81
N ARG A 112 9.79 -23.17 -1.37
CA ARG A 112 11.17 -23.43 -0.95
C ARG A 112 11.66 -22.28 -0.07
N GLY A 113 12.51 -22.58 0.92
CA GLY A 113 13.13 -21.55 1.75
C GLY A 113 12.35 -21.14 2.99
N MET A 114 11.16 -21.70 3.25
CA MET A 114 10.39 -21.40 4.47
C MET A 114 11.17 -21.67 5.75
N GLN A 115 12.10 -22.63 5.74
CA GLN A 115 12.98 -22.96 6.86
C GLN A 115 14.00 -21.85 7.19
N HIS A 116 14.21 -20.90 6.29
CA HIS A 116 15.12 -19.76 6.48
C HIS A 116 14.39 -18.50 6.98
N MET A 117 13.07 -18.57 7.13
CA MET A 117 12.28 -17.45 7.65
C MET A 117 12.51 -17.31 9.16
N ASP A 118 12.59 -16.07 9.63
CA ASP A 118 12.68 -15.79 11.07
C ASP A 118 11.42 -16.32 11.79
N PRO A 119 11.57 -17.21 12.77
CA PRO A 119 10.43 -17.77 13.51
C PRO A 119 9.56 -16.71 14.20
N ARG A 120 10.12 -15.53 14.48
CA ARG A 120 9.39 -14.39 15.08
C ARG A 120 8.38 -13.77 14.12
N LEU A 121 8.53 -13.96 12.81
CA LEU A 121 7.71 -13.33 11.77
C LEU A 121 6.66 -14.25 11.18
N ILE A 122 6.77 -15.56 11.39
CA ILE A 122 5.80 -16.56 10.88
C ILE A 122 4.72 -16.87 11.90
N ASN A 123 3.65 -17.51 11.44
CA ASN A 123 2.53 -18.01 12.27
C ASN A 123 1.90 -16.92 13.15
N LYS A 124 1.63 -15.75 12.57
CA LYS A 124 1.02 -14.61 13.27
C LYS A 124 -0.50 -14.75 13.32
N GLU A 125 -1.14 -14.05 14.27
CA GLU A 125 -2.60 -14.09 14.49
C GLU A 125 -3.39 -13.68 13.24
N PHE A 126 -2.88 -12.72 12.46
CA PHE A 126 -3.54 -12.30 11.23
C PHE A 126 -3.54 -13.38 10.14
N ASP A 127 -2.57 -14.32 10.17
CA ASP A 127 -2.50 -15.46 9.23
C ASP A 127 -1.92 -16.72 9.90
N PRO A 128 -2.72 -17.42 10.72
CA PRO A 128 -2.28 -18.63 11.39
C PRO A 128 -1.74 -19.68 10.40
N ASN A 129 -0.62 -20.25 10.75
CA ASN A 129 0.12 -21.22 9.93
C ASN A 129 0.56 -20.67 8.56
N ASN A 130 0.63 -19.37 8.35
CA ASN A 130 0.98 -18.80 7.05
C ASN A 130 0.19 -19.45 5.91
N LYS A 131 -1.13 -19.48 6.06
CA LYS A 131 -2.02 -20.14 5.10
C LYS A 131 -2.13 -19.34 3.79
N TYR A 132 -2.05 -18.02 3.87
CA TYR A 132 -2.29 -17.12 2.74
C TYR A 132 -1.11 -16.21 2.42
N SER A 133 -0.13 -16.08 3.32
CA SER A 133 0.95 -15.11 3.18
C SER A 133 2.30 -15.64 3.66
N ILE A 134 3.36 -15.05 3.14
CA ILE A 134 4.74 -15.22 3.57
C ILE A 134 5.29 -13.85 3.93
N PRO A 135 6.00 -13.69 5.07
CA PRO A 135 6.66 -12.42 5.39
C PRO A 135 7.66 -12.01 4.30
N TYR A 136 7.59 -10.76 3.89
CA TYR A 136 8.51 -10.16 2.91
C TYR A 136 9.44 -9.17 3.60
N PHE A 137 8.90 -8.05 4.08
CA PHE A 137 9.62 -7.07 4.87
C PHE A 137 8.96 -6.85 6.23
N TRP A 138 9.73 -6.37 7.17
CA TRP A 138 9.27 -5.82 8.44
C TRP A 138 10.11 -4.60 8.79
N GLY A 139 9.57 -3.72 9.59
CA GLY A 139 10.26 -2.52 10.02
C GLY A 139 9.66 -1.94 11.29
N THR A 140 10.22 -0.81 11.71
CA THR A 140 9.73 -0.01 12.83
C THR A 140 9.31 1.35 12.33
N LEU A 141 8.19 1.87 12.84
CA LEU A 141 7.81 3.25 12.64
C LEU A 141 8.64 4.14 13.58
N GLY A 142 9.12 5.26 13.06
CA GLY A 142 9.94 6.20 13.81
C GLY A 142 9.79 7.63 13.32
N ILE A 143 10.34 8.56 14.08
CA ILE A 143 10.43 9.97 13.67
C ILE A 143 11.78 10.19 12.99
N ILE A 144 11.75 10.58 11.74
CA ILE A 144 12.91 11.04 10.98
C ILE A 144 12.93 12.56 11.05
N TYR A 145 14.07 13.16 11.34
CA TYR A 145 14.19 14.61 11.37
C TYR A 145 15.48 15.08 10.68
N ASN A 146 15.43 16.30 10.15
CA ASN A 146 16.57 16.95 9.57
C ASN A 146 17.30 17.77 10.65
N ASP A 147 18.51 17.38 11.00
CA ASP A 147 19.33 17.97 12.06
C ASP A 147 19.74 19.42 11.81
N LYS A 148 19.61 19.90 10.57
CA LYS A 148 19.80 21.33 10.24
C LYS A 148 18.70 22.23 10.82
N PHE A 149 17.50 21.68 11.09
CA PHE A 149 16.31 22.44 11.46
C PHE A 149 15.73 22.03 12.81
N VAL A 150 15.98 20.81 13.26
CA VAL A 150 15.37 20.21 14.44
C VAL A 150 16.43 19.53 15.28
N ASN A 151 16.46 19.82 16.59
CA ASN A 151 17.35 19.12 17.52
C ASN A 151 16.73 17.80 17.96
N ALA A 152 17.55 16.78 18.18
CA ALA A 152 17.11 15.46 18.63
C ALA A 152 16.20 15.52 19.88
N SER A 153 16.51 16.41 20.85
CA SER A 153 15.71 16.59 22.07
C SER A 153 14.26 17.05 21.83
N GLU A 154 13.95 17.54 20.64
CA GLU A 154 12.65 18.09 20.28
C GLU A 154 11.72 17.06 19.64
N VAL A 155 12.25 15.86 19.34
CA VAL A 155 11.52 14.77 18.63
C VAL A 155 11.79 13.40 19.28
N GLN A 156 12.15 13.36 20.55
CA GLN A 156 12.39 12.11 21.29
C GLN A 156 11.10 11.32 21.58
N HIS A 157 9.96 12.01 21.61
CA HIS A 157 8.69 11.42 21.95
C HIS A 157 7.62 11.83 20.93
N TRP A 158 6.70 10.93 20.65
CA TRP A 158 5.62 11.13 19.68
C TRP A 158 4.77 12.38 19.96
N ASN A 159 4.48 12.69 21.22
CA ASN A 159 3.67 13.86 21.60
C ASN A 159 4.34 15.20 21.25
N GLN A 160 5.66 15.23 21.02
CA GLN A 160 6.38 16.44 20.64
C GLN A 160 6.05 16.89 19.21
N LEU A 161 5.51 16.01 18.36
CA LEU A 161 5.05 16.37 17.03
C LEU A 161 3.95 17.44 17.04
N TRP A 162 3.19 17.53 18.13
CA TRP A 162 2.13 18.55 18.32
C TRP A 162 2.65 19.93 18.71
N ASN A 163 3.96 20.12 18.82
CA ASN A 163 4.53 21.43 19.13
C ASN A 163 4.25 22.40 17.97
N PRO A 164 3.63 23.59 18.23
CA PRO A 164 3.30 24.57 17.18
C PRO A 164 4.51 25.07 16.37
N LYS A 165 5.73 24.93 16.90
CA LYS A 165 6.97 25.28 16.17
C LYS A 165 7.15 24.46 14.90
N PHE A 166 6.51 23.29 14.79
CA PHE A 166 6.57 22.41 13.63
C PHE A 166 5.48 22.69 12.59
N LYS A 167 4.82 23.86 12.68
CA LYS A 167 3.81 24.25 11.73
C LYS A 167 4.31 24.05 10.30
N ASP A 168 3.50 23.37 9.45
CA ASP A 168 3.80 23.10 8.04
C ASP A 168 5.19 22.47 7.80
N SER A 169 5.57 21.49 8.63
CA SER A 169 6.93 20.94 8.63
C SER A 169 6.99 19.40 8.68
N ILE A 170 5.86 18.74 8.93
CA ILE A 170 5.80 17.29 9.12
C ILE A 170 5.24 16.61 7.86
N MET A 171 5.96 15.65 7.33
CA MET A 171 5.47 14.72 6.32
C MET A 171 4.97 13.46 7.00
N LEU A 172 3.81 13.00 6.62
CA LEU A 172 3.26 11.71 7.07
C LEU A 172 3.19 10.74 5.89
N ILE A 173 3.44 9.46 6.16
CA ILE A 173 3.25 8.42 5.15
C ILE A 173 1.75 8.20 4.90
N ASP A 174 1.36 7.93 3.64
CA ASP A 174 -0.03 7.60 3.28
C ASP A 174 -0.39 6.17 3.71
N SER A 175 -0.56 6.02 5.01
CA SER A 175 -0.97 4.78 5.65
C SER A 175 -1.86 5.12 6.84
N ALA A 176 -3.11 4.73 6.78
CA ALA A 176 -4.07 5.00 7.85
C ALA A 176 -3.57 4.50 9.22
N ARG A 177 -2.97 3.31 9.27
CA ARG A 177 -2.42 2.74 10.50
C ARG A 177 -1.25 3.54 11.04
N ASP A 178 -0.31 3.91 10.16
CA ASP A 178 0.92 4.60 10.58
C ASP A 178 0.65 6.04 10.99
N VAL A 179 -0.31 6.72 10.34
CA VAL A 179 -0.80 8.05 10.76
C VAL A 179 -1.47 8.00 12.14
N PHE A 180 -2.23 6.94 12.46
CA PHE A 180 -2.87 6.80 13.78
C PHE A 180 -1.89 6.43 14.89
N ALA A 181 -0.78 5.75 14.57
CA ALA A 181 0.17 5.25 15.55
C ALA A 181 0.73 6.34 16.49
N PRO A 182 1.25 7.50 16.03
CA PRO A 182 1.71 8.58 16.89
C PRO A 182 0.65 9.08 17.88
N ALA A 183 -0.60 9.23 17.42
CA ALA A 183 -1.69 9.67 18.28
C ALA A 183 -2.03 8.62 19.33
N LEU A 184 -2.18 7.37 18.96
CA LEU A 184 -2.47 6.27 19.88
C LEU A 184 -1.37 6.11 20.94
N ILE A 185 -0.10 6.08 20.53
CA ILE A 185 1.04 5.97 21.44
C ILE A 185 1.05 7.15 22.41
N SER A 186 0.83 8.38 21.93
CA SER A 186 0.80 9.57 22.79
C SER A 186 -0.38 9.59 23.77
N LEU A 187 -1.41 8.78 23.54
CA LEU A 187 -2.53 8.54 24.43
C LEU A 187 -2.31 7.32 25.34
N GLY A 188 -1.16 6.68 25.29
CA GLY A 188 -0.86 5.44 26.03
C GLY A 188 -1.69 4.23 25.55
N LYS A 189 -2.10 4.23 24.28
CA LYS A 189 -2.91 3.17 23.67
C LYS A 189 -2.07 2.28 22.75
N SER A 190 -2.56 1.08 22.49
CA SER A 190 -1.96 0.17 21.52
C SER A 190 -2.08 0.72 20.10
N VAL A 191 -1.06 0.53 19.28
CA VAL A 191 -1.12 0.81 17.83
C VAL A 191 -2.10 -0.11 17.09
N ASN A 192 -2.47 -1.24 17.71
CA ASN A 192 -3.47 -2.18 17.22
C ASN A 192 -4.85 -1.98 17.86
N GLU A 193 -5.12 -0.78 18.37
CA GLU A 193 -6.42 -0.43 18.96
C GLU A 193 -7.56 -0.53 17.93
N THR A 194 -8.66 -1.15 18.33
CA THR A 194 -9.83 -1.35 17.46
C THR A 194 -11.12 -0.77 18.04
N ASN A 195 -11.08 -0.27 19.30
CA ASN A 195 -12.25 0.32 19.94
C ASN A 195 -12.63 1.63 19.24
N PRO A 196 -13.86 1.77 18.70
CA PRO A 196 -14.26 2.96 17.95
C PRO A 196 -14.19 4.26 18.75
N GLN A 197 -14.48 4.22 20.06
CA GLN A 197 -14.42 5.39 20.93
C GLN A 197 -12.98 5.86 21.12
N THR A 198 -12.04 4.92 21.33
CA THR A 198 -10.61 5.24 21.43
C THR A 198 -10.07 5.79 20.11
N LEU A 199 -10.49 5.21 18.99
CA LEU A 199 -10.11 5.68 17.65
C LEU A 199 -10.67 7.09 17.37
N ALA A 200 -11.87 7.40 17.82
CA ALA A 200 -12.43 8.75 17.71
C ALA A 200 -11.62 9.79 18.52
N VAL A 201 -11.13 9.43 19.71
CA VAL A 201 -10.24 10.30 20.50
C VAL A 201 -8.88 10.47 19.80
N ALA A 202 -8.31 9.39 19.25
CA ALA A 202 -7.06 9.47 18.50
C ALA A 202 -7.22 10.34 17.24
N LYS A 203 -8.35 10.21 16.52
CA LYS A 203 -8.67 11.10 15.40
C LYS A 203 -8.72 12.56 15.80
N ALA A 204 -9.45 12.89 16.86
CA ALA A 204 -9.52 14.27 17.36
C ALA A 204 -8.14 14.84 17.72
N LYS A 205 -7.23 13.98 18.21
CA LYS A 205 -5.85 14.35 18.47
C LYS A 205 -5.08 14.58 17.17
N LEU A 206 -5.28 13.76 16.13
CA LEU A 206 -4.69 13.97 14.81
C LEU A 206 -5.20 15.26 14.14
N ASP A 207 -6.47 15.59 14.32
CA ASP A 207 -7.02 16.86 13.83
C ASP A 207 -6.25 18.08 14.44
N GLN A 208 -5.76 17.96 15.67
CA GLN A 208 -4.91 18.98 16.31
C GLN A 208 -3.46 18.97 15.73
N LEU A 209 -2.99 17.87 15.13
CA LEU A 209 -1.70 17.81 14.46
C LEU A 209 -1.73 18.45 13.07
N SER A 210 -2.90 18.51 12.46
CA SER A 210 -3.09 18.97 11.08
C SER A 210 -2.36 20.28 10.73
N PRO A 211 -2.31 21.33 11.59
CA PRO A 211 -1.55 22.55 11.29
C PRO A 211 -0.04 22.34 11.12
N ASN A 212 0.50 21.25 11.68
CA ASN A 212 1.93 20.90 11.59
C ASN A 212 2.24 20.03 10.38
N VAL A 213 1.22 19.38 9.79
CA VAL A 213 1.38 18.49 8.65
C VAL A 213 1.53 19.31 7.37
N LYS A 214 2.62 19.09 6.65
CA LYS A 214 2.90 19.68 5.34
C LYS A 214 2.21 18.88 4.23
N ALA A 215 2.36 17.56 4.26
CA ALA A 215 1.72 16.66 3.31
C ALA A 215 1.62 15.24 3.84
N VAL A 216 0.74 14.46 3.23
CA VAL A 216 0.65 13.00 3.39
C VAL A 216 1.00 12.41 2.03
N VAL A 217 2.07 11.62 1.96
CA VAL A 217 2.67 11.10 0.72
C VAL A 217 3.25 9.71 0.95
N ALA A 218 3.64 9.01 -0.10
CA ALA A 218 4.27 7.71 0.00
C ALA A 218 5.81 7.82 -0.09
N ASP A 219 6.41 7.31 -1.16
CA ASP A 219 7.86 7.24 -1.35
C ASP A 219 8.52 8.62 -1.52
N GLU A 220 7.76 9.65 -1.89
CA GLU A 220 8.23 11.03 -2.07
C GLU A 220 8.78 11.64 -0.77
N ILE A 221 8.43 11.12 0.40
CA ILE A 221 9.01 11.51 1.69
C ILE A 221 10.54 11.55 1.63
N LYS A 222 11.16 10.57 0.98
CA LYS A 222 12.61 10.44 0.86
C LYS A 222 13.22 11.64 0.14
N MET A 223 12.60 12.06 -0.96
CA MET A 223 13.00 13.20 -1.76
C MET A 223 12.85 14.50 -0.96
N TYR A 224 11.69 14.76 -0.37
CA TYR A 224 11.43 15.96 0.43
C TYR A 224 12.39 16.12 1.60
N MET A 225 12.76 15.02 2.27
CA MET A 225 13.74 15.05 3.34
C MET A 225 15.15 15.31 2.81
N ALA A 226 15.56 14.67 1.71
CA ALA A 226 16.88 14.84 1.10
C ALA A 226 17.10 16.27 0.56
N GLU A 227 16.06 16.88 0.00
CA GLU A 227 16.09 18.24 -0.56
C GLU A 227 15.91 19.34 0.51
N ASN A 228 15.77 18.98 1.77
CA ASN A 228 15.49 19.86 2.92
C ASN A 228 14.15 20.60 2.82
N GLU A 229 13.20 20.09 2.08
CA GLU A 229 11.86 20.65 1.95
C GLU A 229 10.94 20.24 3.10
N ALA A 230 11.25 19.16 3.79
CA ALA A 230 10.59 18.76 5.03
C ALA A 230 11.58 18.74 6.19
N LYS A 231 11.08 19.04 7.41
CA LYS A 231 11.93 19.05 8.61
C LYS A 231 11.80 17.77 9.40
N ILE A 232 10.61 17.16 9.36
CA ILE A 232 10.24 15.95 10.08
C ILE A 232 9.45 15.04 9.13
N ALA A 233 9.65 13.72 9.27
CA ALA A 233 8.84 12.69 8.60
C ALA A 233 8.48 11.58 9.59
N VAL A 234 7.32 10.94 9.36
CA VAL A 234 6.83 9.77 10.09
C VAL A 234 6.36 8.73 9.10
#